data_10d23afdced2a1192e81e04c2e11d06b
#
_entry.id   10d23afdced2a1192e81e04c2e11d06b
#
_cell.length_a   1.000
_cell.length_b   1.000
_cell.length_c   1.000
_cell.angle_alpha   90.00
_cell.angle_beta   90.00
_cell.angle_gamma   90.00
#
_symmetry.space_group_name_H-M   'P 1'
#
loop_
_entity.id
_entity.type
_entity.pdbx_description
1 polymer ?
#
loop_
_entity_poly.entity_id
_entity_poly.type
_entity_poly.pdbx_seq_one_letter_code
_entity_poly.pdbx_strand_id
1 'polypeptide(L)'
;VGLYSPGDSSVNAFSGCSEDENAPNIVNINSGLFDLMTRDELKFVIGHELGHLINKDTQLTRLIHFVFPPETAAPVTLQYKIRLHEQLAELVADRYGYIATEDLGVCVTAFFKMASGLDLAKMNVSIDALIADNNKRLSYFLNDKGMSRASHPVNPIRVQALNLFATVKSQAELKKGMEELISILLKVGDSEQDEHTALAM
;
A
#
# COMPACT_ATOMS: atom_id res chain seq x y z
N VAL A 1 -9.13 -7.92 -18.05
CA VAL A 1 -9.48 -7.07 -16.92
C VAL A 1 -10.54 -6.07 -17.36
N GLY A 2 -11.63 -5.95 -16.60
CA GLY A 2 -12.64 -4.90 -16.79
C GLY A 2 -12.35 -3.71 -15.87
N LEU A 3 -12.46 -2.49 -16.40
CA LEU A 3 -12.35 -1.26 -15.64
C LEU A 3 -13.78 -0.73 -15.37
N TYR A 4 -14.08 -0.46 -14.11
CA TYR A 4 -15.38 0.02 -13.68
C TYR A 4 -15.25 1.30 -12.86
N SER A 5 -16.26 2.17 -12.97
CA SER A 5 -16.37 3.35 -12.13
C SER A 5 -17.80 3.44 -11.59
N PRO A 6 -18.03 3.04 -10.33
CA PRO A 6 -19.31 3.28 -9.69
C PRO A 6 -19.48 4.77 -9.36
N GLY A 7 -20.71 5.21 -9.18
CA GLY A 7 -21.02 6.58 -8.77
C GLY A 7 -20.67 6.91 -7.30
N ASP A 8 -19.74 6.18 -6.70
CA ASP A 8 -19.26 6.44 -5.34
C ASP A 8 -18.23 7.57 -5.35
N SER A 9 -18.50 8.65 -4.62
CA SER A 9 -17.68 9.85 -4.54
C SER A 9 -16.48 9.72 -3.58
N SER A 10 -16.28 8.58 -2.93
CA SER A 10 -15.09 8.35 -2.09
C SER A 10 -13.81 8.32 -2.93
N VAL A 11 -12.71 8.73 -2.30
CA VAL A 11 -11.36 8.70 -2.91
C VAL A 11 -10.78 7.31 -2.66
N ASN A 12 -11.20 6.34 -3.47
CA ASN A 12 -10.77 4.95 -3.32
C ASN A 12 -10.75 4.20 -4.66
N ALA A 13 -9.91 3.16 -4.74
CA ALA A 13 -9.90 2.16 -5.80
C ALA A 13 -9.71 0.78 -5.18
N PHE A 14 -10.10 -0.27 -5.90
CA PHE A 14 -9.82 -1.64 -5.50
C PHE A 14 -9.83 -2.57 -6.71
N SER A 15 -9.16 -3.70 -6.58
CA SER A 15 -9.16 -4.76 -7.58
C SER A 15 -9.77 -6.04 -7.03
N GLY A 16 -10.37 -6.83 -7.90
CA GLY A 16 -11.00 -8.10 -7.57
C GLY A 16 -10.77 -9.16 -8.64
N CYS A 17 -10.42 -10.37 -8.19
CA CYS A 17 -10.36 -11.54 -9.05
C CYS A 17 -11.76 -12.12 -9.23
N SER A 18 -12.12 -12.44 -10.47
CA SER A 18 -13.37 -13.19 -10.76
C SER A 18 -13.28 -14.61 -10.21
N GLU A 19 -14.42 -15.11 -9.77
CA GLU A 19 -14.60 -16.54 -9.40
C GLU A 19 -14.87 -17.40 -10.62
N ASP A 20 -15.47 -16.81 -11.66
CA ASP A 20 -15.73 -17.46 -12.94
C ASP A 20 -14.52 -17.25 -13.85
N GLU A 21 -13.92 -18.34 -14.31
CA GLU A 21 -12.77 -18.30 -15.25
C GLU A 21 -13.10 -17.58 -16.57
N ASN A 22 -14.37 -17.51 -16.95
CA ASN A 22 -14.83 -16.82 -18.13
C ASN A 22 -15.14 -15.33 -17.91
N ALA A 23 -15.20 -14.88 -16.66
CA ALA A 23 -15.44 -13.48 -16.34
C ALA A 23 -14.11 -12.73 -16.10
N PRO A 24 -14.01 -11.46 -16.53
CA PRO A 24 -12.78 -10.70 -16.35
C PRO A 24 -12.57 -10.35 -14.86
N ASN A 25 -11.30 -10.34 -14.43
CA ASN A 25 -10.93 -9.63 -13.22
C ASN A 25 -11.31 -8.15 -13.34
N ILE A 26 -11.60 -7.50 -12.24
CA ILE A 26 -12.04 -6.11 -12.21
C ILE A 26 -11.03 -5.19 -11.54
N VAL A 27 -10.92 -3.98 -12.04
CA VAL A 27 -10.36 -2.82 -11.36
C VAL A 27 -11.47 -1.79 -11.24
N ASN A 28 -11.76 -1.39 -10.02
CA ASN A 28 -12.77 -0.39 -9.71
C ASN A 28 -12.11 0.91 -9.28
N ILE A 29 -12.54 2.04 -9.87
CA ILE A 29 -12.06 3.38 -9.52
C ILE A 29 -13.28 4.22 -9.18
N ASN A 30 -13.37 4.66 -7.94
CA ASN A 30 -14.47 5.49 -7.47
C ASN A 30 -14.41 6.89 -8.11
N SER A 31 -15.57 7.50 -8.32
CA SER A 31 -15.67 8.78 -9.03
C SER A 31 -14.90 9.92 -8.37
N GLY A 32 -14.74 9.90 -7.04
CA GLY A 32 -13.94 10.90 -6.32
C GLY A 32 -12.46 10.95 -6.74
N LEU A 33 -11.91 9.84 -7.25
CA LEU A 33 -10.54 9.84 -7.78
C LEU A 33 -10.43 10.61 -9.10
N PHE A 34 -11.45 10.54 -9.97
CA PHE A 34 -11.45 11.28 -11.23
C PHE A 34 -11.54 12.80 -11.02
N ASP A 35 -12.20 13.24 -9.94
CA ASP A 35 -12.30 14.66 -9.59
C ASP A 35 -11.02 15.21 -8.95
N LEU A 36 -10.27 14.36 -8.26
CA LEU A 36 -9.09 14.74 -7.47
C LEU A 36 -7.78 14.58 -8.24
N MET A 37 -7.66 13.56 -9.09
CA MET A 37 -6.40 13.12 -9.69
C MET A 37 -6.23 13.56 -11.13
N THR A 38 -4.97 13.82 -11.48
CA THR A 38 -4.56 13.95 -12.87
C THR A 38 -4.59 12.61 -13.59
N ARG A 39 -4.52 12.63 -14.92
CA ARG A 39 -4.45 11.41 -15.73
C ARG A 39 -3.27 10.50 -15.36
N ASP A 40 -2.11 11.09 -15.04
CA ASP A 40 -0.92 10.30 -14.72
C ASP A 40 -0.99 9.74 -13.30
N GLU A 41 -1.59 10.46 -12.35
CA GLU A 41 -1.89 9.92 -11.01
C GLU A 41 -2.91 8.77 -11.09
N LEU A 42 -3.92 8.86 -11.97
CA LEU A 42 -4.84 7.74 -12.22
C LEU A 42 -4.13 6.53 -12.85
N LYS A 43 -3.14 6.73 -13.74
CA LYS A 43 -2.33 5.62 -14.25
C LYS A 43 -1.58 4.91 -13.13
N PHE A 44 -1.02 5.69 -12.17
CA PHE A 44 -0.38 5.11 -10.99
C PHE A 44 -1.37 4.22 -10.22
N VAL A 45 -2.57 4.71 -9.92
CA VAL A 45 -3.60 3.96 -9.19
C VAL A 45 -4.01 2.70 -9.96
N ILE A 46 -4.25 2.80 -11.26
CA ILE A 46 -4.61 1.64 -12.09
C ILE A 46 -3.46 0.62 -12.10
N GLY A 47 -2.21 1.06 -12.26
CA GLY A 47 -1.03 0.20 -12.23
C GLY A 47 -0.88 -0.52 -10.89
N HIS A 48 -1.12 0.17 -9.78
CA HIS A 48 -1.14 -0.39 -8.43
C HIS A 48 -2.19 -1.51 -8.30
N GLU A 49 -3.42 -1.25 -8.69
CA GLU A 49 -4.51 -2.24 -8.64
C GLU A 49 -4.24 -3.45 -9.54
N LEU A 50 -3.65 -3.22 -10.73
CA LEU A 50 -3.20 -4.31 -11.60
C LEU A 50 -2.08 -5.13 -10.94
N GLY A 51 -1.21 -4.51 -10.15
CA GLY A 51 -0.19 -5.18 -9.35
C GLY A 51 -0.79 -6.24 -8.42
N HIS A 52 -1.83 -5.91 -7.68
CA HIS A 52 -2.54 -6.85 -6.82
C HIS A 52 -3.15 -8.04 -7.60
N LEU A 53 -3.71 -7.77 -8.78
CA LEU A 53 -4.25 -8.83 -9.65
C LEU A 53 -3.16 -9.76 -10.18
N ILE A 54 -2.02 -9.22 -10.62
CA ILE A 54 -0.89 -9.98 -11.16
C ILE A 54 -0.27 -10.88 -10.07
N ASN A 55 -0.12 -10.34 -8.86
CA ASN A 55 0.44 -11.08 -7.72
C ASN A 55 -0.57 -12.01 -7.04
N LYS A 56 -1.84 -11.96 -7.44
CA LYS A 56 -2.93 -12.76 -6.86
C LYS A 56 -3.19 -12.50 -5.37
N ASP A 57 -2.91 -11.30 -4.89
CA ASP A 57 -3.06 -10.93 -3.48
C ASP A 57 -4.51 -11.11 -3.01
N THR A 58 -5.49 -10.73 -3.84
CA THR A 58 -6.92 -10.90 -3.57
C THR A 58 -7.35 -12.37 -3.45
N GLN A 59 -6.68 -13.30 -4.15
CA GLN A 59 -6.95 -14.73 -4.02
C GLN A 59 -6.49 -15.27 -2.67
N LEU A 60 -5.33 -14.81 -2.18
CA LEU A 60 -4.83 -15.20 -0.86
C LEU A 60 -5.76 -14.68 0.25
N THR A 61 -6.17 -13.42 0.18
CA THR A 61 -7.12 -12.83 1.13
C THR A 61 -8.43 -13.65 1.19
N ARG A 62 -8.97 -14.05 0.04
CA ARG A 62 -10.17 -14.92 -0.02
C ARG A 62 -9.93 -16.29 0.60
N LEU A 63 -8.78 -16.91 0.34
CA LEU A 63 -8.45 -18.20 0.95
C LEU A 63 -8.37 -18.09 2.48
N ILE A 64 -7.79 -17.00 2.99
CA ILE A 64 -7.73 -16.73 4.42
C ILE A 64 -9.15 -16.60 5.00
N HIS A 65 -10.04 -15.82 4.37
CA HIS A 65 -11.42 -15.65 4.82
C HIS A 65 -12.24 -16.96 4.71
N PHE A 66 -11.90 -17.83 3.77
CA PHE A 66 -12.53 -19.14 3.67
C PHE A 66 -12.15 -20.05 4.85
N VAL A 67 -10.85 -20.05 5.23
CA VAL A 67 -10.35 -20.86 6.35
C VAL A 67 -10.72 -20.26 7.71
N PHE A 68 -10.70 -18.92 7.79
CA PHE A 68 -11.02 -18.14 9.00
C PHE A 68 -12.11 -17.11 8.65
N PRO A 69 -13.39 -17.51 8.63
CA PRO A 69 -14.48 -16.55 8.41
C PRO A 69 -14.51 -15.49 9.53
N PRO A 70 -15.18 -14.35 9.30
CA PRO A 70 -15.15 -13.18 10.21
C PRO A 70 -15.54 -13.50 11.66
N GLU A 71 -16.36 -14.55 11.85
CA GLU A 71 -16.79 -15.01 13.18
C GLU A 71 -15.73 -15.85 13.91
N THR A 72 -14.69 -16.28 13.18
CA THR A 72 -13.63 -17.14 13.72
C THR A 72 -12.31 -16.39 13.69
N ALA A 73 -11.85 -15.94 14.85
CA ALA A 73 -10.55 -15.25 14.94
C ALA A 73 -9.40 -16.20 14.57
N ALA A 74 -8.61 -15.83 13.59
CA ALA A 74 -7.36 -16.53 13.31
C ALA A 74 -6.39 -16.41 14.50
N PRO A 75 -5.51 -17.40 14.74
CA PRO A 75 -4.48 -17.29 15.79
C PRO A 75 -3.66 -15.99 15.63
N VAL A 76 -3.29 -15.35 16.74
CA VAL A 76 -2.60 -14.03 16.75
C VAL A 76 -1.35 -14.03 15.86
N THR A 77 -0.54 -15.09 15.93
CA THR A 77 0.66 -15.25 15.11
C THR A 77 0.35 -15.29 13.61
N LEU A 78 -0.81 -15.86 13.23
CA LEU A 78 -1.25 -15.90 11.84
C LEU A 78 -1.80 -14.54 11.40
N GLN A 79 -2.58 -13.86 12.24
CA GLN A 79 -3.06 -12.49 11.96
C GLN A 79 -1.88 -11.56 11.67
N TYR A 80 -0.81 -11.66 12.46
CA TYR A 80 0.41 -10.89 12.23
C TYR A 80 1.05 -11.18 10.86
N LYS A 81 1.20 -12.48 10.51
CA LYS A 81 1.77 -12.87 9.21
C LYS A 81 0.91 -12.42 8.03
N ILE A 82 -0.41 -12.48 8.17
CA ILE A 82 -1.35 -11.99 7.16
C ILE A 82 -1.14 -10.48 6.95
N ARG A 83 -1.13 -9.70 8.03
CA ARG A 83 -0.93 -8.26 7.98
C ARG A 83 0.41 -7.87 7.35
N LEU A 84 1.50 -8.55 7.75
CA LEU A 84 2.80 -8.32 7.15
C LEU A 84 2.78 -8.61 5.65
N HIS A 85 2.14 -9.71 5.23
CA HIS A 85 1.97 -10.03 3.81
C HIS A 85 1.20 -8.94 3.07
N GLU A 86 0.07 -8.46 3.61
CA GLU A 86 -0.72 -7.37 3.04
C GLU A 86 0.12 -6.09 2.89
N GLN A 87 0.88 -5.72 3.91
CA GLN A 87 1.77 -4.56 3.86
C GLN A 87 2.89 -4.71 2.80
N LEU A 88 3.45 -5.91 2.65
CA LEU A 88 4.45 -6.17 1.61
C LEU A 88 3.84 -6.19 0.20
N ALA A 89 2.61 -6.68 0.05
CA ALA A 89 1.86 -6.66 -1.20
C ALA A 89 1.64 -5.22 -1.69
N GLU A 90 1.32 -4.29 -0.77
CA GLU A 90 1.22 -2.86 -1.09
C GLU A 90 2.53 -2.28 -1.68
N LEU A 91 3.69 -2.61 -1.07
CA LEU A 91 4.98 -2.13 -1.58
C LEU A 91 5.31 -2.71 -2.96
N VAL A 92 4.83 -3.91 -3.26
CA VAL A 92 4.97 -4.52 -4.59
C VAL A 92 4.01 -3.87 -5.59
N ALA A 93 2.74 -3.68 -5.21
CA ALA A 93 1.73 -3.02 -6.05
C ALA A 93 2.15 -1.58 -6.42
N ASP A 94 2.76 -0.84 -5.48
CA ASP A 94 3.31 0.50 -5.74
C ASP A 94 4.35 0.52 -6.87
N ARG A 95 5.18 -0.53 -6.99
CA ARG A 95 6.15 -0.64 -8.08
C ARG A 95 5.46 -0.79 -9.44
N TYR A 96 4.34 -1.51 -9.52
CA TYR A 96 3.55 -1.59 -10.76
C TYR A 96 2.94 -0.23 -11.10
N GLY A 97 2.48 0.51 -10.09
CA GLY A 97 2.05 1.90 -10.27
C GLY A 97 3.15 2.80 -10.81
N TYR A 98 4.37 2.69 -10.25
CA TYR A 98 5.54 3.44 -10.73
C TYR A 98 5.91 3.04 -12.17
N ILE A 99 5.94 1.75 -12.50
CA ILE A 99 6.22 1.28 -13.86
C ILE A 99 5.24 1.86 -14.88
N ALA A 100 3.98 2.09 -14.49
CA ALA A 100 2.97 2.69 -15.36
C ALA A 100 3.19 4.18 -15.63
N THR A 101 3.90 4.89 -14.74
CA THR A 101 4.12 6.35 -14.82
C THR A 101 5.55 6.75 -15.10
N GLU A 102 6.51 5.95 -14.62
CA GLU A 102 7.96 6.22 -14.60
C GLU A 102 8.32 7.58 -13.95
N ASP A 103 7.43 8.11 -13.09
CA ASP A 103 7.56 9.40 -12.43
C ASP A 103 7.28 9.29 -10.93
N LEU A 104 8.34 9.41 -10.12
CA LEU A 104 8.24 9.35 -8.65
C LEU A 104 7.40 10.50 -8.07
N GLY A 105 7.47 11.68 -8.69
CA GLY A 105 6.70 12.84 -8.27
C GLY A 105 5.19 12.60 -8.40
N VAL A 106 4.76 12.01 -9.51
CA VAL A 106 3.38 11.58 -9.74
C VAL A 106 2.93 10.59 -8.66
N CYS A 107 3.76 9.59 -8.34
CA CYS A 107 3.44 8.61 -7.31
C CYS A 107 3.28 9.25 -5.93
N VAL A 108 4.20 10.14 -5.55
CA VAL A 108 4.16 10.84 -4.25
C VAL A 108 2.93 11.74 -4.13
N THR A 109 2.56 12.45 -5.21
CA THR A 109 1.35 13.28 -5.22
C THR A 109 0.09 12.43 -5.14
N ALA A 110 0.05 11.28 -5.82
CA ALA A 110 -1.05 10.34 -5.73
C ALA A 110 -1.23 9.82 -4.28
N PHE A 111 -0.16 9.40 -3.60
CA PHE A 111 -0.21 9.00 -2.19
C PHE A 111 -0.75 10.10 -1.29
N PHE A 112 -0.28 11.34 -1.48
CA PHE A 112 -0.76 12.47 -0.69
C PHE A 112 -2.25 12.71 -0.92
N LYS A 113 -2.71 12.74 -2.16
CA LYS A 113 -4.10 12.96 -2.51
C LYS A 113 -5.01 11.85 -1.97
N MET A 114 -4.60 10.59 -2.08
CA MET A 114 -5.35 9.45 -1.52
C MET A 114 -5.47 9.54 0.01
N ALA A 115 -4.39 9.94 0.70
CA ALA A 115 -4.38 10.02 2.16
C ALA A 115 -5.12 11.24 2.72
N SER A 116 -5.09 12.38 2.02
CA SER A 116 -5.61 13.64 2.53
C SER A 116 -6.95 14.07 1.90
N GLY A 117 -7.28 13.58 0.70
CA GLY A 117 -8.38 14.10 -0.11
C GLY A 117 -8.13 15.50 -0.67
N LEU A 118 -6.89 16.03 -0.56
CA LEU A 118 -6.56 17.39 -0.94
C LEU A 118 -5.77 17.46 -2.23
N ASP A 119 -6.02 18.50 -3.03
CA ASP A 119 -5.26 18.78 -4.23
C ASP A 119 -4.04 19.68 -3.90
N LEU A 120 -2.83 19.15 -4.12
CA LEU A 120 -1.57 19.88 -3.87
C LEU A 120 -1.44 21.17 -4.68
N ALA A 121 -2.01 21.22 -5.89
CA ALA A 121 -1.98 22.42 -6.71
C ALA A 121 -2.68 23.61 -6.01
N LYS A 122 -3.66 23.31 -5.17
CA LYS A 122 -4.38 24.34 -4.37
C LYS A 122 -3.62 24.72 -3.10
N MET A 123 -2.63 23.94 -2.67
CA MET A 123 -1.91 24.14 -1.41
C MET A 123 -0.54 24.83 -1.57
N ASN A 124 -0.08 25.02 -2.80
CA ASN A 124 1.24 25.57 -3.12
C ASN A 124 2.41 24.82 -2.42
N VAL A 125 2.29 23.49 -2.33
CA VAL A 125 3.31 22.62 -1.74
C VAL A 125 4.11 21.95 -2.85
N SER A 126 5.46 21.98 -2.76
CA SER A 126 6.34 21.32 -3.72
C SER A 126 6.47 19.82 -3.43
N ILE A 127 6.69 19.03 -4.48
CA ILE A 127 6.94 17.57 -4.38
C ILE A 127 8.20 17.31 -3.53
N ASP A 128 9.27 18.09 -3.72
CA ASP A 128 10.51 17.95 -2.95
C ASP A 128 10.28 18.18 -1.45
N ALA A 129 9.43 19.15 -1.08
CA ALA A 129 9.04 19.38 0.30
C ALA A 129 8.26 18.19 0.89
N LEU A 130 7.39 17.54 0.10
CA LEU A 130 6.67 16.34 0.51
C LEU A 130 7.62 15.17 0.73
N ILE A 131 8.56 14.94 -0.18
CA ILE A 131 9.56 13.86 -0.04
C ILE A 131 10.42 14.10 1.19
N ALA A 132 10.87 15.34 1.41
CA ALA A 132 11.67 15.72 2.58
C ALA A 132 10.89 15.52 3.89
N ASP A 133 9.61 15.89 3.94
CA ASP A 133 8.75 15.68 5.11
C ASP A 133 8.51 14.19 5.37
N ASN A 134 8.29 13.39 4.31
CA ASN A 134 8.16 11.93 4.44
C ASN A 134 9.42 11.29 5.01
N ASN A 135 10.62 11.68 4.54
CA ASN A 135 11.90 11.19 5.07
C ASN A 135 12.10 11.56 6.54
N LYS A 136 11.71 12.77 6.93
CA LYS A 136 11.74 13.21 8.32
C LYS A 136 10.77 12.37 9.18
N ARG A 137 9.56 12.14 8.72
CA ARG A 137 8.55 11.33 9.42
C ARG A 137 8.98 9.88 9.57
N LEU A 138 9.68 9.31 8.59
CA LEU A 138 10.19 7.94 8.67
C LEU A 138 11.04 7.73 9.94
N SER A 139 11.86 8.72 10.33
CA SER A 139 12.67 8.65 11.55
C SER A 139 11.84 8.60 12.85
N TYR A 140 10.65 9.22 12.88
CA TYR A 140 9.73 9.12 14.02
C TYR A 140 9.10 7.73 14.11
N PHE A 141 8.71 7.15 12.98
CA PHE A 141 8.10 5.83 12.94
C PHE A 141 9.04 4.70 13.33
N LEU A 142 10.35 4.88 13.18
CA LEU A 142 11.36 3.94 13.70
C LEU A 142 11.25 3.73 15.22
N ASN A 143 10.66 4.69 15.94
CA ASN A 143 10.58 4.73 17.40
C ASN A 143 9.13 4.62 17.92
N ASP A 144 8.12 4.57 17.04
CA ASP A 144 6.71 4.56 17.44
C ASP A 144 6.09 3.16 17.31
N LYS A 145 5.54 2.66 18.43
CA LYS A 145 4.88 1.35 18.51
C LYS A 145 3.45 1.32 17.95
N GLY A 146 2.88 2.47 17.58
CA GLY A 146 1.46 2.58 17.18
C GLY A 146 1.13 2.17 15.75
N MET A 147 2.14 1.85 14.92
CA MET A 147 1.98 1.64 13.46
C MET A 147 1.47 0.27 13.03
N SER A 148 1.39 -0.68 13.92
CA SER A 148 1.20 -2.09 13.61
C SER A 148 -0.22 -2.48 13.21
N ARG A 149 -1.22 -1.65 13.53
CA ARG A 149 -2.65 -1.99 13.33
C ARG A 149 -3.20 -1.62 11.95
N ALA A 150 -2.44 -0.92 11.12
CA ALA A 150 -2.88 -0.53 9.77
C ALA A 150 -2.71 -1.69 8.77
N SER A 151 -3.72 -1.93 7.94
CA SER A 151 -3.65 -2.89 6.82
C SER A 151 -2.66 -2.45 5.74
N HIS A 152 -2.40 -1.14 5.62
CA HIS A 152 -1.46 -0.58 4.68
C HIS A 152 -0.25 0.00 5.40
N PRO A 153 0.98 -0.10 4.84
CA PRO A 153 2.13 0.63 5.36
C PRO A 153 1.86 2.14 5.32
N VAL A 154 2.39 2.86 6.28
CA VAL A 154 2.27 4.33 6.26
C VAL A 154 2.97 4.92 5.04
N ASN A 155 2.47 6.04 4.52
CA ASN A 155 3.00 6.68 3.33
C ASN A 155 4.52 6.93 3.37
N PRO A 156 5.17 7.32 4.47
CA PRO A 156 6.62 7.45 4.52
C PRO A 156 7.38 6.17 4.15
N ILE A 157 6.90 4.99 4.53
CA ILE A 157 7.51 3.72 4.15
C ILE A 157 7.27 3.44 2.67
N ARG A 158 6.05 3.64 2.16
CA ARG A 158 5.71 3.47 0.74
C ARG A 158 6.54 4.37 -0.17
N VAL A 159 6.62 5.66 0.16
CA VAL A 159 7.42 6.64 -0.58
C VAL A 159 8.91 6.27 -0.59
N GLN A 160 9.47 5.87 0.55
CA GLN A 160 10.88 5.47 0.62
C GLN A 160 11.15 4.17 -0.16
N ALA A 161 10.27 3.16 -0.06
CA ALA A 161 10.40 1.93 -0.81
C ALA A 161 10.37 2.18 -2.32
N LEU A 162 9.48 3.08 -2.76
CA LEU A 162 9.35 3.45 -4.16
C LEU A 162 10.54 4.29 -4.65
N ASN A 163 11.04 5.22 -3.82
CA ASN A 163 12.25 5.98 -4.11
C ASN A 163 13.47 5.07 -4.30
N LEU A 164 13.66 4.08 -3.43
CA LEU A 164 14.71 3.07 -3.59
C LEU A 164 14.56 2.31 -4.91
N PHE A 165 13.35 1.88 -5.24
CA PHE A 165 13.09 1.16 -6.49
C PHE A 165 13.36 2.02 -7.73
N ALA A 166 12.98 3.30 -7.70
CA ALA A 166 13.13 4.22 -8.82
C ALA A 166 14.58 4.68 -9.07
N THR A 167 15.38 4.84 -8.00
CA THR A 167 16.69 5.53 -8.09
C THR A 167 17.88 4.59 -7.98
N VAL A 168 17.78 3.48 -7.24
CA VAL A 168 18.90 2.58 -7.00
C VAL A 168 19.09 1.63 -8.18
N LYS A 169 20.27 1.68 -8.80
CA LYS A 169 20.60 0.84 -9.98
C LYS A 169 21.20 -0.52 -9.62
N SER A 170 21.79 -0.62 -8.41
CA SER A 170 22.40 -1.86 -7.93
C SER A 170 21.38 -2.73 -7.21
N GLN A 171 21.21 -3.98 -7.66
CA GLN A 171 20.32 -4.93 -6.99
C GLN A 171 20.70 -5.19 -5.51
N ALA A 172 22.02 -5.18 -5.20
CA ALA A 172 22.49 -5.38 -3.84
C ALA A 172 22.11 -4.21 -2.91
N GLU A 173 22.24 -2.97 -3.38
CA GLU A 173 21.82 -1.78 -2.63
C GLU A 173 20.30 -1.71 -2.48
N LEU A 174 19.55 -2.01 -3.54
CA LEU A 174 18.09 -2.07 -3.47
C LEU A 174 17.64 -3.11 -2.44
N LYS A 175 18.21 -4.32 -2.48
CA LYS A 175 17.91 -5.38 -1.52
C LYS A 175 18.20 -4.93 -0.09
N LYS A 176 19.38 -4.36 0.17
CA LYS A 176 19.75 -3.86 1.49
C LYS A 176 18.79 -2.77 1.99
N GLY A 177 18.47 -1.77 1.16
CA GLY A 177 17.53 -0.71 1.52
C GLY A 177 16.12 -1.24 1.81
N MET A 178 15.65 -2.23 1.02
CA MET A 178 14.37 -2.88 1.26
C MET A 178 14.37 -3.71 2.54
N GLU A 179 15.45 -4.45 2.84
CA GLU A 179 15.59 -5.20 4.09
C GLU A 179 15.54 -4.28 5.31
N GLU A 180 16.15 -3.11 5.24
CA GLU A 180 16.07 -2.08 6.30
C GLU A 180 14.63 -1.60 6.52
N LEU A 181 13.88 -1.30 5.44
CA LEU A 181 12.47 -0.90 5.53
C LEU A 181 11.57 -2.03 6.07
N ILE A 182 11.76 -3.25 5.59
CA ILE A 182 11.02 -4.42 6.07
C ILE A 182 11.29 -4.66 7.56
N SER A 183 12.53 -4.43 8.03
CA SER A 183 12.87 -4.57 9.45
C SER A 183 12.06 -3.62 10.35
N ILE A 184 11.61 -2.47 9.82
CA ILE A 184 10.72 -1.56 10.55
C ILE A 184 9.35 -2.20 10.74
N LEU A 185 8.79 -2.76 9.67
CA LEU A 185 7.49 -3.45 9.72
C LEU A 185 7.52 -4.66 10.66
N LEU A 186 8.63 -5.41 10.68
CA LEU A 186 8.82 -6.57 11.56
C LEU A 186 8.92 -6.18 13.05
N LYS A 187 9.70 -5.15 13.39
CA LYS A 187 9.87 -4.70 14.80
C LYS A 187 8.56 -4.25 15.42
N VAL A 188 7.71 -3.63 14.63
CA VAL A 188 6.38 -3.22 15.08
C VAL A 188 5.55 -4.44 15.44
N GLY A 189 5.61 -5.50 14.65
CA GLY A 189 4.86 -6.73 14.90
C GLY A 189 5.34 -7.53 16.12
N ASP A 190 6.64 -7.61 16.35
CA ASP A 190 7.19 -8.31 17.52
C ASP A 190 6.71 -7.68 18.83
N SER A 191 6.62 -6.35 18.90
CA SER A 191 6.13 -5.65 20.08
C SER A 191 4.65 -5.92 20.39
N GLU A 192 3.82 -6.20 19.38
CA GLU A 192 2.40 -6.58 19.58
C GLU A 192 2.23 -8.02 20.06
N GLN A 193 3.06 -8.95 19.57
CA GLN A 193 3.05 -10.32 20.09
C GLN A 193 3.39 -10.36 21.57
N ASP A 194 4.37 -9.55 22.02
CA ASP A 194 4.76 -9.45 23.41
C ASP A 194 3.64 -8.86 24.29
N GLU A 195 2.92 -7.82 23.81
CA GLU A 195 1.79 -7.24 24.55
C GLU A 195 0.61 -8.21 24.67
N HIS A 196 0.28 -8.95 23.61
CA HIS A 196 -0.79 -9.95 23.63
C HIS A 196 -0.44 -11.17 24.50
N THR A 197 0.83 -11.57 24.53
CA THR A 197 1.30 -12.65 25.39
C THR A 197 1.28 -12.23 26.86
N ALA A 198 1.62 -10.97 27.15
CA ALA A 198 1.56 -10.42 28.52
C ALA A 198 0.14 -10.25 29.05
N LEU A 199 -0.85 -9.99 28.17
CA LEU A 199 -2.27 -9.88 28.55
C LEU A 199 -2.98 -11.24 28.70
N ALA A 200 -2.38 -12.32 28.18
CA ALA A 200 -2.93 -13.67 28.24
C ALA A 200 -2.37 -14.51 29.42
N MET A 201 -1.40 -13.98 30.17
CA MET A 201 -0.86 -14.53 31.42
C MET A 201 -1.52 -13.87 32.64
#